data_80219d9ad85291188d690c98f31ea8aa
#
_entry.id   80219d9ad85291188d690c98f31ea8aa
#
_cell.length_a   1.000
_cell.length_b   1.000
_cell.length_c   1.000
_cell.angle_alpha   90.00
_cell.angle_beta   90.00
_cell.angle_gamma   90.00
#
_symmetry.space_group_name_H-M   'P 1'
#
loop_
_entity.id
_entity.type
_entity.pdbx_description
1 polymer ?
#
loop_
_entity_poly.entity_id
_entity_poly.type
_entity_poly.pdbx_seq_one_letter_code
_entity_poly.pdbx_strand_id
1 'polypeptide(L)'
;MIKHSVNIHRGCFGGCAFCTISAHQGKFIACRSKENILREVKKIIKMPDFKGYLSDLGGPSANMYGMGGRNEKACEKCRRPSCIHPQICPNLNTDHSALLDIYRAVDALPGIKKSFIGSGVRYDLSMHRTGNPAVDKVNAQFNEELIRFHVSGRLKVAPEHTSDAVLNVMRKPSFALFEQFKQLFDRINLKYALRQQLIPYFISSHPACTEVDMAELAAITKDLNFHLEQVQDFTPTPMTISTEAFYTGFHPYTLQPIVSAHTPDEKLAQRKYFFWYEKQYQPDIVRSLTRMHRRDLIQRLFPHGAPSTRVTATPREPQNKHFQKNRRNIRKK
;
A
#
# COMPACT_ATOMS: atom_id res chain seq x y z
N MET A 1 -17.84 -8.21 1.25
CA MET A 1 -16.52 -7.89 1.86
C MET A 1 -16.54 -6.59 2.64
N ILE A 2 -17.25 -5.52 2.19
CA ILE A 2 -17.29 -4.20 2.85
C ILE A 2 -18.61 -3.87 3.55
N LYS A 3 -19.56 -4.82 3.62
CA LYS A 3 -20.93 -4.57 4.07
C LYS A 3 -21.04 -4.02 5.49
N HIS A 4 -20.21 -4.50 6.40
CA HIS A 4 -20.20 -4.10 7.80
C HIS A 4 -18.89 -3.33 8.10
N SER A 5 -18.66 -2.26 7.35
CA SER A 5 -17.52 -1.35 7.53
C SER A 5 -18.00 0.03 7.99
N VAL A 6 -17.18 0.71 8.79
CA VAL A 6 -17.43 2.06 9.30
C VAL A 6 -16.27 2.97 8.95
N ASN A 7 -16.55 4.00 8.17
CA ASN A 7 -15.57 5.04 7.90
C ASN A 7 -15.54 6.04 9.07
N ILE A 8 -14.39 6.22 9.70
CA ILE A 8 -14.23 7.05 10.91
C ILE A 8 -13.69 8.45 10.62
N HIS A 9 -13.02 8.65 9.46
CA HIS A 9 -12.50 9.95 9.04
C HIS A 9 -12.39 10.03 7.51
N ARG A 10 -12.23 11.25 7.01
CA ARG A 10 -11.89 11.59 5.64
C ARG A 10 -10.62 12.42 5.59
N GLY A 11 -10.01 12.53 4.41
CA GLY A 11 -8.76 13.23 4.19
C GLY A 11 -7.53 12.35 4.34
N CYS A 12 -6.40 12.80 3.81
CA CYS A 12 -5.12 12.11 3.91
C CYS A 12 -3.98 13.11 3.70
N PHE A 13 -3.14 13.29 4.70
CA PHE A 13 -1.97 14.16 4.61
C PHE A 13 -0.74 13.45 4.02
N GLY A 14 -0.89 12.22 3.55
CA GLY A 14 0.19 11.41 2.97
C GLY A 14 0.81 12.03 1.72
N GLY A 15 -0.01 12.57 0.83
CA GLY A 15 0.44 13.28 -0.37
C GLY A 15 1.29 12.43 -1.32
N CYS A 16 1.05 11.11 -1.37
CA CYS A 16 1.73 10.22 -2.31
C CYS A 16 1.52 10.71 -3.74
N ALA A 17 2.58 10.69 -4.55
CA ALA A 17 2.61 11.35 -5.86
C ALA A 17 1.63 10.76 -6.88
N PHE A 18 1.22 9.50 -6.68
CA PHE A 18 0.30 8.75 -7.55
C PHE A 18 -1.15 8.72 -7.08
N CYS A 19 -1.44 9.26 -5.88
CA CYS A 19 -2.74 9.09 -5.21
C CYS A 19 -3.56 10.38 -5.21
N THR A 20 -4.85 10.29 -5.58
CA THR A 20 -5.77 11.42 -5.63
C THR A 20 -6.47 11.72 -4.31
N ILE A 21 -6.34 10.90 -3.28
CA ILE A 21 -7.12 11.05 -2.03
C ILE A 21 -6.88 12.43 -1.41
N SER A 22 -5.63 12.89 -1.32
CA SER A 22 -5.32 14.22 -0.78
C SER A 22 -5.92 15.37 -1.60
N ALA A 23 -6.07 15.19 -2.92
CA ALA A 23 -6.68 16.18 -3.80
C ALA A 23 -8.21 16.19 -3.68
N HIS A 24 -8.86 15.00 -3.59
CA HIS A 24 -10.32 14.88 -3.54
C HIS A 24 -10.91 15.08 -2.15
N GLN A 25 -10.26 14.57 -1.10
CA GLN A 25 -10.77 14.61 0.26
C GLN A 25 -10.07 15.66 1.13
N GLY A 26 -9.00 16.29 0.60
CA GLY A 26 -8.18 17.24 1.33
C GLY A 26 -7.08 16.59 2.16
N LYS A 27 -6.12 17.42 2.59
CA LYS A 27 -5.00 17.03 3.46
C LYS A 27 -5.34 17.07 4.95
N PHE A 28 -6.38 17.82 5.34
CA PHE A 28 -6.85 17.86 6.71
C PHE A 28 -7.72 16.65 7.01
N ILE A 29 -7.48 16.05 8.16
CA ILE A 29 -8.26 14.88 8.59
C ILE A 29 -9.55 15.35 9.25
N ALA A 30 -10.66 15.12 8.59
CA ALA A 30 -12.00 15.39 9.12
C ALA A 30 -12.52 14.14 9.84
N CYS A 31 -12.38 14.12 11.17
CA CYS A 31 -12.81 13.01 12.01
C CYS A 31 -14.30 13.06 12.32
N ARG A 32 -14.93 11.92 12.37
CA ARG A 32 -16.27 11.77 12.97
C ARG A 32 -16.13 11.71 14.48
N SER A 33 -17.14 12.22 15.20
CA SER A 33 -17.15 12.09 16.66
C SER A 33 -17.31 10.62 17.08
N LYS A 34 -16.75 10.28 18.23
CA LYS A 34 -16.85 8.95 18.84
C LYS A 34 -18.31 8.50 18.99
N GLU A 35 -19.19 9.39 19.42
CA GLU A 35 -20.61 9.14 19.60
C GLU A 35 -21.30 8.77 18.28
N ASN A 36 -20.95 9.45 17.18
CA ASN A 36 -21.48 9.17 15.86
C ASN A 36 -20.99 7.81 15.32
N ILE A 37 -19.73 7.48 15.54
CA ILE A 37 -19.16 6.18 15.18
C ILE A 37 -19.86 5.08 15.96
N LEU A 38 -19.97 5.19 17.29
CA LEU A 38 -20.63 4.19 18.13
C LEU A 38 -22.13 4.05 17.80
N ARG A 39 -22.82 5.15 17.43
CA ARG A 39 -24.20 5.13 17.00
C ARG A 39 -24.37 4.33 15.71
N GLU A 40 -23.48 4.46 14.75
CA GLU A 40 -23.50 3.68 13.52
C GLU A 40 -23.21 2.21 13.78
N VAL A 41 -22.20 1.89 14.57
CA VAL A 41 -21.90 0.51 14.96
C VAL A 41 -23.09 -0.15 15.64
N LYS A 42 -23.78 0.56 16.55
CA LYS A 42 -25.00 0.06 17.19
C LYS A 42 -26.15 -0.21 16.19
N LYS A 43 -26.22 0.53 15.07
CA LYS A 43 -27.17 0.21 13.98
C LYS A 43 -26.74 -1.03 13.21
N ILE A 44 -25.45 -1.21 12.94
CA ILE A 44 -24.92 -2.40 12.27
C ILE A 44 -25.16 -3.66 13.12
N ILE A 45 -24.96 -3.58 14.43
CA ILE A 45 -25.23 -4.71 15.36
C ILE A 45 -26.66 -5.22 15.25
N LYS A 46 -27.63 -4.35 14.95
CA LYS A 46 -29.05 -4.70 14.80
C LYS A 46 -29.40 -5.28 13.42
N MET A 47 -28.47 -5.33 12.47
CA MET A 47 -28.73 -5.90 11.15
C MET A 47 -28.90 -7.41 11.23
N PRO A 48 -29.90 -8.01 10.56
CA PRO A 48 -30.20 -9.44 10.69
C PRO A 48 -29.05 -10.37 10.32
N ASP A 49 -28.19 -9.95 9.42
CA ASP A 49 -27.06 -10.71 8.91
C ASP A 49 -25.73 -10.40 9.60
N PHE A 50 -25.72 -9.51 10.60
CA PHE A 50 -24.53 -9.21 11.37
C PHE A 50 -24.16 -10.33 12.34
N LYS A 51 -22.91 -10.83 12.26
CA LYS A 51 -22.44 -11.97 13.07
C LYS A 51 -21.44 -11.57 14.15
N GLY A 52 -21.34 -10.27 14.45
CA GLY A 52 -20.42 -9.73 15.45
C GLY A 52 -19.06 -9.28 14.91
N TYR A 53 -18.87 -9.24 13.60
CA TYR A 53 -17.59 -8.89 12.98
C TYR A 53 -17.74 -7.64 12.12
N LEU A 54 -17.04 -6.55 12.48
CA LEU A 54 -16.84 -5.41 11.58
C LEU A 54 -15.68 -5.75 10.63
N SER A 55 -15.92 -5.55 9.34
CA SER A 55 -14.91 -5.85 8.30
C SER A 55 -13.84 -4.76 8.16
N ASP A 56 -14.18 -3.53 8.51
CA ASP A 56 -13.26 -2.40 8.53
C ASP A 56 -13.78 -1.30 9.47
N LEU A 57 -12.89 -0.82 10.32
CA LEU A 57 -13.09 0.37 11.16
C LEU A 57 -11.93 1.33 10.85
N GLY A 58 -12.05 2.09 9.76
CA GLY A 58 -10.92 2.83 9.22
C GLY A 58 -11.30 4.03 8.37
N GLY A 59 -10.43 4.39 7.45
CA GLY A 59 -10.57 5.53 6.56
C GLY A 59 -9.64 5.42 5.37
N PRO A 60 -9.41 6.52 4.62
CA PRO A 60 -8.52 6.51 3.45
C PRO A 60 -7.09 6.01 3.77
N SER A 61 -6.67 6.20 5.01
CA SER A 61 -5.50 5.59 5.63
C SER A 61 -5.90 5.26 7.07
N ALA A 62 -5.94 3.99 7.43
CA ALA A 62 -6.62 3.51 8.64
C ALA A 62 -6.23 4.25 9.92
N ASN A 63 -4.97 4.64 10.06
CA ASN A 63 -4.42 5.20 11.29
C ASN A 63 -4.11 6.71 11.24
N MET A 64 -4.98 7.49 10.60
CA MET A 64 -4.88 8.96 10.63
C MET A 64 -5.96 9.64 11.49
N TYR A 65 -6.84 8.89 12.13
CA TYR A 65 -7.88 9.42 13.00
C TYR A 65 -7.29 10.21 14.18
N GLY A 66 -7.77 11.43 14.41
CA GLY A 66 -7.29 12.31 15.46
C GLY A 66 -5.94 12.97 15.20
N MET A 67 -5.37 12.77 14.01
CA MET A 67 -4.08 13.37 13.64
C MET A 67 -4.25 14.66 12.87
N GLY A 68 -3.29 15.57 13.03
CA GLY A 68 -3.27 16.87 12.35
C GLY A 68 -2.09 17.71 12.81
N GLY A 69 -2.01 18.95 12.33
CA GLY A 69 -0.99 19.89 12.78
C GLY A 69 -1.30 20.42 14.18
N ARG A 70 -0.31 20.43 15.07
CA ARG A 70 -0.43 21.03 16.42
C ARG A 70 -0.71 22.55 16.36
N ASN A 71 -0.12 23.22 15.37
CA ASN A 71 -0.39 24.61 15.06
C ASN A 71 -1.17 24.69 13.74
N GLU A 72 -2.50 24.82 13.83
CA GLU A 72 -3.42 24.86 12.68
C GLU A 72 -3.17 26.07 11.79
N LYS A 73 -2.92 27.26 12.36
CA LYS A 73 -2.64 28.49 11.60
C LYS A 73 -1.40 28.35 10.71
N ALA A 74 -0.39 27.60 11.16
CA ALA A 74 0.76 27.28 10.34
C ALA A 74 0.40 26.30 9.20
N CYS A 75 -0.53 25.38 9.45
CA CYS A 75 -0.99 24.44 8.45
C CYS A 75 -1.83 25.08 7.34
N GLU A 76 -2.66 26.06 7.66
CA GLU A 76 -3.47 26.80 6.68
C GLU A 76 -2.62 27.46 5.58
N LYS A 77 -1.45 27.97 5.95
CA LYS A 77 -0.50 28.62 5.03
C LYS A 77 0.52 27.65 4.42
N CYS A 78 0.49 26.38 4.83
CA CYS A 78 1.51 25.41 4.45
C CYS A 78 1.33 24.94 3.00
N ARG A 79 2.41 25.04 2.19
CA ARG A 79 2.44 24.61 0.80
C ARG A 79 3.10 23.23 0.61
N ARG A 80 3.50 22.55 1.68
CA ARG A 80 4.09 21.20 1.56
C ARG A 80 3.07 20.23 0.94
N PRO A 81 3.46 19.45 -0.07
CA PRO A 81 2.56 18.49 -0.70
C PRO A 81 2.24 17.28 0.20
N SER A 82 3.15 16.96 1.15
CA SER A 82 3.04 15.86 2.10
C SER A 82 3.44 16.31 3.50
N CYS A 83 2.74 15.85 4.53
CA CYS A 83 3.14 16.06 5.92
C CYS A 83 4.11 14.99 6.45
N ILE A 84 4.38 13.97 5.63
CA ILE A 84 5.16 12.79 6.05
C ILE A 84 6.32 12.47 5.11
N HIS A 85 6.47 13.18 4.01
CA HIS A 85 7.57 13.01 3.06
C HIS A 85 8.21 14.36 2.72
N PRO A 86 9.55 14.44 2.57
CA PRO A 86 10.56 13.38 2.79
C PRO A 86 10.75 13.01 4.26
N GLN A 87 10.28 13.83 5.17
CA GLN A 87 10.32 13.63 6.61
C GLN A 87 8.98 14.01 7.23
N ILE A 88 8.62 13.34 8.32
CA ILE A 88 7.44 13.69 9.09
C ILE A 88 7.57 15.13 9.59
N CYS A 89 6.54 15.93 9.34
CA CYS A 89 6.52 17.33 9.73
C CYS A 89 6.60 17.46 11.26
N PRO A 90 7.52 18.29 11.82
CA PRO A 90 7.60 18.48 13.26
C PRO A 90 6.32 19.00 13.89
N ASN A 91 5.49 19.71 13.09
CA ASN A 91 4.17 20.20 13.54
C ASN A 91 3.07 19.10 13.52
N LEU A 92 3.34 17.92 12.91
CA LEU A 92 2.35 16.85 12.84
C LEU A 92 2.22 16.14 14.17
N ASN A 93 1.00 16.01 14.67
CA ASN A 93 0.66 15.09 15.74
C ASN A 93 0.51 13.68 15.17
N THR A 94 1.29 12.72 15.67
CA THR A 94 1.25 11.30 15.27
C THR A 94 0.79 10.39 16.42
N ASP A 95 0.12 10.95 17.42
CA ASP A 95 -0.40 10.22 18.58
C ASP A 95 -1.63 9.39 18.19
N HIS A 96 -1.57 8.09 18.43
CA HIS A 96 -2.64 7.13 18.15
C HIS A 96 -3.65 6.96 19.30
N SER A 97 -3.56 7.74 20.39
CA SER A 97 -4.44 7.61 21.55
C SER A 97 -5.92 7.70 21.20
N ALA A 98 -6.30 8.69 20.38
CA ALA A 98 -7.68 8.87 19.95
C ALA A 98 -8.23 7.68 19.14
N LEU A 99 -7.38 7.07 18.30
CA LEU A 99 -7.76 5.91 17.51
C LEU A 99 -7.91 4.65 18.37
N LEU A 100 -6.99 4.43 19.32
CA LEU A 100 -7.08 3.34 20.28
C LEU A 100 -8.35 3.46 21.14
N ASP A 101 -8.72 4.68 21.54
CA ASP A 101 -9.95 4.92 22.29
C ASP A 101 -11.20 4.53 21.48
N ILE A 102 -11.22 4.80 20.18
CA ILE A 102 -12.30 4.34 19.27
C ILE A 102 -12.34 2.82 19.20
N TYR A 103 -11.21 2.15 18.98
CA TYR A 103 -11.16 0.69 18.84
C TYR A 103 -11.66 0.00 20.11
N ARG A 104 -11.16 0.40 21.27
CA ARG A 104 -11.57 -0.16 22.55
C ARG A 104 -13.06 0.10 22.86
N ALA A 105 -13.55 1.30 22.54
CA ALA A 105 -14.95 1.64 22.75
C ALA A 105 -15.89 0.84 21.84
N VAL A 106 -15.49 0.56 20.59
CA VAL A 106 -16.24 -0.29 19.67
C VAL A 106 -16.23 -1.74 20.13
N ASP A 107 -15.07 -2.28 20.49
CA ASP A 107 -14.92 -3.66 20.91
C ASP A 107 -15.65 -3.96 22.25
N ALA A 108 -15.85 -2.93 23.08
CA ALA A 108 -16.62 -3.04 24.31
C ALA A 108 -18.15 -3.08 24.10
N LEU A 109 -18.64 -2.84 22.88
CA LEU A 109 -20.09 -2.86 22.61
C LEU A 109 -20.64 -4.30 22.62
N PRO A 110 -21.75 -4.56 23.36
CA PRO A 110 -22.43 -5.83 23.28
C PRO A 110 -22.84 -6.16 21.84
N GLY A 111 -22.48 -7.36 21.37
CA GLY A 111 -22.73 -7.79 19.99
C GLY A 111 -21.53 -7.66 19.06
N ILE A 112 -20.47 -6.98 19.46
CA ILE A 112 -19.19 -7.00 18.75
C ILE A 112 -18.32 -8.16 19.28
N LYS A 113 -17.87 -9.01 18.39
CA LYS A 113 -16.89 -10.08 18.69
C LYS A 113 -15.48 -9.61 18.32
N LYS A 114 -15.35 -8.92 17.17
CA LYS A 114 -14.11 -8.30 16.71
C LYS A 114 -14.40 -7.16 15.73
N SER A 115 -13.61 -6.11 15.81
CA SER A 115 -13.50 -5.08 14.77
C SER A 115 -12.19 -5.25 14.02
N PHE A 116 -12.27 -5.46 12.71
CA PHE A 116 -11.09 -5.58 11.87
C PHE A 116 -10.74 -4.25 11.21
N ILE A 117 -9.49 -4.15 10.76
CA ILE A 117 -8.97 -3.06 9.96
C ILE A 117 -8.58 -3.63 8.60
N GLY A 118 -9.45 -3.37 7.61
CA GLY A 118 -9.26 -3.76 6.23
C GLY A 118 -8.59 -2.67 5.38
N SER A 119 -8.66 -1.43 5.83
CA SER A 119 -7.98 -0.27 5.23
C SER A 119 -6.48 -0.33 5.42
N GLY A 120 -5.72 0.27 4.50
CA GLY A 120 -4.27 0.30 4.57
C GLY A 120 -3.73 1.09 5.77
N VAL A 121 -2.79 0.49 6.49
CA VAL A 121 -2.13 1.11 7.65
C VAL A 121 -0.83 1.80 7.22
N ARG A 122 -0.62 3.01 7.71
CA ARG A 122 0.62 3.78 7.56
C ARG A 122 1.58 3.42 8.70
N TYR A 123 2.42 2.42 8.45
CA TYR A 123 3.43 1.99 9.43
C TYR A 123 4.48 3.07 9.69
N ASP A 124 4.73 3.99 8.76
CA ASP A 124 5.61 5.12 8.95
C ASP A 124 5.14 6.08 10.06
N LEU A 125 3.83 6.23 10.26
CA LEU A 125 3.29 7.02 11.38
C LEU A 125 3.44 6.29 12.71
N SER A 126 3.11 5.00 12.75
CA SER A 126 3.14 4.23 14.00
C SER A 126 4.54 3.81 14.45
N MET A 127 5.49 3.77 13.52
CA MET A 127 6.92 3.51 13.80
C MET A 127 7.72 4.78 14.08
N HIS A 128 7.11 5.97 13.89
CA HIS A 128 7.77 7.25 14.09
C HIS A 128 8.16 7.47 15.55
N ARG A 129 9.41 7.83 15.77
CA ARG A 129 9.91 8.27 17.08
C ARG A 129 9.74 9.78 17.19
N THR A 130 8.84 10.19 18.07
CA THR A 130 8.48 11.62 18.24
C THR A 130 9.43 12.37 19.17
N GLY A 131 10.24 11.65 19.94
CA GLY A 131 11.03 12.20 21.04
C GLY A 131 10.22 12.46 22.31
N ASN A 132 8.90 12.20 22.27
CA ASN A 132 8.05 12.22 23.47
C ASN A 132 7.79 10.77 23.91
N PRO A 133 8.34 10.33 25.06
CA PRO A 133 8.21 8.94 25.49
C PRO A 133 6.77 8.47 25.70
N ALA A 134 5.86 9.36 26.09
CA ALA A 134 4.45 9.03 26.26
C ALA A 134 3.78 8.70 24.91
N VAL A 135 4.00 9.53 23.90
CA VAL A 135 3.47 9.30 22.54
C VAL A 135 4.12 8.05 21.91
N ASP A 136 5.44 7.90 22.07
CA ASP A 136 6.15 6.74 21.53
C ASP A 136 5.67 5.42 22.16
N LYS A 137 5.31 5.44 23.43
CA LYS A 137 4.70 4.29 24.13
C LYS A 137 3.32 3.98 23.55
N VAL A 138 2.49 4.98 23.33
CA VAL A 138 1.14 4.82 22.72
C VAL A 138 1.26 4.27 21.30
N ASN A 139 2.20 4.76 20.49
CA ASN A 139 2.42 4.28 19.14
C ASN A 139 2.88 2.80 19.12
N ALA A 140 3.74 2.41 20.06
CA ALA A 140 4.12 1.01 20.23
C ALA A 140 2.91 0.14 20.64
N GLN A 141 2.08 0.64 21.57
CA GLN A 141 0.85 -0.02 22.00
C GLN A 141 -0.16 -0.15 20.84
N PHE A 142 -0.30 0.87 20.00
CA PHE A 142 -1.15 0.81 18.81
C PHE A 142 -0.71 -0.33 17.88
N ASN A 143 0.58 -0.47 17.58
CA ASN A 143 1.07 -1.56 16.72
C ASN A 143 0.77 -2.94 17.33
N GLU A 144 0.94 -3.09 18.66
CA GLU A 144 0.65 -4.35 19.35
C GLU A 144 -0.85 -4.67 19.32
N GLU A 145 -1.72 -3.71 19.66
CA GLU A 145 -3.18 -3.91 19.67
C GLU A 145 -3.72 -4.15 18.26
N LEU A 146 -3.27 -3.38 17.26
CA LEU A 146 -3.62 -3.59 15.86
C LEU A 146 -3.38 -5.05 15.44
N ILE A 147 -2.17 -5.54 15.65
CA ILE A 147 -1.79 -6.88 15.21
C ILE A 147 -2.52 -7.96 16.01
N ARG A 148 -2.67 -7.80 17.32
CA ARG A 148 -3.33 -8.80 18.16
C ARG A 148 -4.83 -8.93 17.95
N PHE A 149 -5.52 -7.81 17.75
CA PHE A 149 -6.98 -7.78 17.86
C PHE A 149 -7.70 -7.42 16.56
N HIS A 150 -7.06 -6.62 15.70
CA HIS A 150 -7.74 -6.00 14.55
C HIS A 150 -7.30 -6.56 13.18
N VAL A 151 -6.40 -7.53 13.15
CA VAL A 151 -6.01 -8.22 11.91
C VAL A 151 -6.83 -9.51 11.75
N SER A 152 -7.52 -9.65 10.62
CA SER A 152 -8.36 -10.81 10.29
C SER A 152 -7.57 -12.00 9.72
N GLY A 153 -6.28 -12.13 10.08
CA GLY A 153 -5.35 -13.12 9.53
C GLY A 153 -4.41 -12.55 8.46
N ARG A 154 -4.77 -11.46 7.79
CA ARG A 154 -3.96 -10.85 6.73
C ARG A 154 -3.94 -9.32 6.90
N LEU A 155 -2.76 -8.76 7.17
CA LEU A 155 -2.56 -7.31 7.25
C LEU A 155 -2.02 -6.79 5.91
N LYS A 156 -2.78 -5.90 5.28
CA LYS A 156 -2.38 -5.23 4.05
C LYS A 156 -1.59 -3.97 4.36
N VAL A 157 -0.42 -3.85 3.75
CA VAL A 157 0.44 -2.67 3.85
C VAL A 157 1.00 -2.33 2.47
N ALA A 158 1.34 -1.07 2.28
CA ALA A 158 1.71 -0.55 0.97
C ALA A 158 3.14 0.03 0.97
N PRO A 159 4.20 -0.81 0.94
CA PRO A 159 5.55 -0.32 0.67
C PRO A 159 5.71 0.29 -0.72
N GLU A 160 4.95 -0.17 -1.70
CA GLU A 160 4.83 0.22 -3.11
C GLU A 160 6.04 -0.17 -3.96
N HIS A 161 7.27 -0.07 -3.47
CA HIS A 161 8.51 -0.46 -4.16
C HIS A 161 9.61 -0.78 -3.15
N THR A 162 10.75 -1.33 -3.63
CA THR A 162 11.96 -1.57 -2.81
C THR A 162 13.10 -0.60 -3.12
N SER A 163 13.08 0.07 -4.28
CA SER A 163 14.06 1.09 -4.67
C SER A 163 13.73 2.43 -4.02
N ASP A 164 14.65 2.97 -3.21
CA ASP A 164 14.47 4.27 -2.56
C ASP A 164 14.39 5.43 -3.57
N ALA A 165 15.04 5.31 -4.73
CA ALA A 165 14.93 6.28 -5.81
C ALA A 165 13.49 6.37 -6.32
N VAL A 166 12.85 5.21 -6.58
CA VAL A 166 11.44 5.13 -7.01
C VAL A 166 10.51 5.60 -5.89
N LEU A 167 10.75 5.15 -4.64
CA LEU A 167 9.97 5.54 -3.48
C LEU A 167 10.00 7.05 -3.21
N ASN A 168 11.14 7.69 -3.43
CA ASN A 168 11.26 9.14 -3.29
C ASN A 168 10.37 9.89 -4.29
N VAL A 169 10.33 9.45 -5.57
CA VAL A 169 9.42 10.00 -6.58
C VAL A 169 7.96 9.72 -6.23
N MET A 170 7.66 8.55 -5.67
CA MET A 170 6.33 8.18 -5.15
C MET A 170 5.91 8.98 -3.90
N ARG A 171 6.83 9.67 -3.24
CA ARG A 171 6.66 10.27 -1.90
C ARG A 171 6.27 9.25 -0.84
N LYS A 172 7.00 8.14 -0.83
CA LYS A 172 6.87 7.05 0.14
C LYS A 172 8.12 6.97 1.02
N PRO A 173 8.02 6.39 2.23
CA PRO A 173 9.19 6.13 3.07
C PRO A 173 10.11 5.10 2.44
N SER A 174 11.39 5.08 2.86
CA SER A 174 12.35 4.03 2.47
C SER A 174 11.82 2.64 2.78
N PHE A 175 12.18 1.67 1.92
CA PHE A 175 11.83 0.27 2.11
C PHE A 175 12.41 -0.33 3.41
N ALA A 176 13.54 0.16 3.88
CA ALA A 176 14.12 -0.23 5.17
C ALA A 176 13.14 -0.07 6.35
N LEU A 177 12.25 0.94 6.29
CA LEU A 177 11.21 1.09 7.32
C LEU A 177 10.15 -0.01 7.24
N PHE A 178 9.82 -0.49 6.05
CA PHE A 178 8.94 -1.64 5.89
C PHE A 178 9.57 -2.93 6.46
N GLU A 179 10.86 -3.13 6.25
CA GLU A 179 11.58 -4.28 6.84
C GLU A 179 11.55 -4.23 8.37
N GLN A 180 11.74 -3.06 8.97
CA GLN A 180 11.60 -2.88 10.41
C GLN A 180 10.17 -3.19 10.89
N PHE A 181 9.16 -2.75 10.15
CA PHE A 181 7.76 -3.05 10.47
C PHE A 181 7.47 -4.56 10.32
N LYS A 182 8.01 -5.21 9.29
CA LYS A 182 7.91 -6.67 9.12
C LYS A 182 8.52 -7.42 10.33
N GLN A 183 9.70 -7.02 10.77
CA GLN A 183 10.34 -7.61 11.95
C GLN A 183 9.48 -7.41 13.22
N LEU A 184 8.86 -6.24 13.38
CA LEU A 184 7.94 -5.98 14.49
C LEU A 184 6.70 -6.88 14.39
N PHE A 185 6.11 -6.99 13.21
CA PHE A 185 4.94 -7.83 12.95
C PHE A 185 5.22 -9.30 13.26
N ASP A 186 6.34 -9.84 12.77
CA ASP A 186 6.76 -11.22 13.00
C ASP A 186 7.00 -11.50 14.50
N ARG A 187 7.66 -10.58 15.20
CA ARG A 187 7.91 -10.67 16.64
C ARG A 187 6.61 -10.70 17.44
N ILE A 188 5.61 -9.87 17.09
CA ILE A 188 4.32 -9.86 17.77
C ILE A 188 3.55 -11.16 17.46
N ASN A 189 3.58 -11.64 16.22
CA ASN A 189 2.97 -12.92 15.86
C ASN A 189 3.58 -14.08 16.66
N LEU A 190 4.90 -14.11 16.78
CA LEU A 190 5.59 -15.13 17.59
C LEU A 190 5.22 -15.02 19.08
N LYS A 191 5.26 -13.80 19.64
CA LYS A 191 4.96 -13.53 21.06
C LYS A 191 3.57 -14.01 21.47
N TYR A 192 2.58 -13.88 20.58
CA TYR A 192 1.18 -14.22 20.87
C TYR A 192 0.68 -15.45 20.14
N ALA A 193 1.57 -16.25 19.56
CA ALA A 193 1.26 -17.47 18.78
C ALA A 193 0.20 -17.23 17.69
N LEU A 194 0.26 -16.07 17.01
CA LEU A 194 -0.63 -15.71 15.92
C LEU A 194 -0.14 -16.34 14.61
N ARG A 195 -1.07 -16.63 13.69
CA ARG A 195 -0.77 -17.17 12.36
C ARG A 195 -1.20 -16.19 11.26
N GLN A 196 -0.77 -14.94 11.40
CA GLN A 196 -1.14 -13.89 10.47
C GLN A 196 -0.08 -13.71 9.39
N GLN A 197 -0.51 -13.16 8.25
CA GLN A 197 0.35 -12.85 7.12
C GLN A 197 0.38 -11.35 6.85
N LEU A 198 1.56 -10.84 6.55
CA LEU A 198 1.73 -9.49 6.03
C LEU A 198 1.64 -9.55 4.50
N ILE A 199 0.75 -8.74 3.92
CA ILE A 199 0.51 -8.71 2.48
C ILE A 199 0.96 -7.36 1.93
N PRO A 200 2.16 -7.30 1.33
CA PRO A 200 2.66 -6.06 0.75
C PRO A 200 2.03 -5.77 -0.60
N TYR A 201 1.71 -4.49 -0.85
CA TYR A 201 1.33 -3.96 -2.15
C TYR A 201 2.55 -3.39 -2.86
N PHE A 202 2.69 -3.72 -4.16
CA PHE A 202 3.75 -3.20 -5.02
C PHE A 202 3.19 -2.66 -6.33
N ILE A 203 3.86 -1.62 -6.85
CA ILE A 203 3.53 -0.96 -8.11
C ILE A 203 4.75 -1.05 -9.04
N SER A 204 4.56 -1.62 -10.23
CA SER A 204 5.52 -1.55 -11.33
C SER A 204 5.22 -0.36 -12.25
N SER A 205 6.15 -0.04 -13.12
CA SER A 205 5.96 0.96 -14.19
C SER A 205 5.61 2.38 -13.70
N HIS A 206 5.86 2.69 -12.43
CA HIS A 206 5.77 4.05 -11.93
C HIS A 206 6.88 4.91 -12.57
N PRO A 207 6.65 6.21 -12.84
CA PRO A 207 7.74 7.09 -13.23
C PRO A 207 8.99 6.94 -12.35
N ALA A 208 10.16 6.91 -12.94
CA ALA A 208 11.47 6.56 -12.39
C ALA A 208 11.73 5.06 -12.12
N CYS A 209 10.74 4.17 -12.29
CA CYS A 209 10.97 2.73 -12.15
C CYS A 209 11.55 2.15 -13.44
N THR A 210 12.68 1.46 -13.31
CA THR A 210 13.36 0.75 -14.40
C THR A 210 13.16 -0.77 -14.31
N GLU A 211 13.56 -1.48 -15.35
CA GLU A 211 13.55 -2.96 -15.32
C GLU A 211 14.52 -3.52 -14.27
N VAL A 212 15.63 -2.80 -14.00
CA VAL A 212 16.61 -3.19 -12.96
C VAL A 212 15.98 -3.07 -11.58
N ASP A 213 15.28 -1.97 -11.30
CA ASP A 213 14.59 -1.77 -10.02
C ASP A 213 13.58 -2.89 -9.75
N MET A 214 12.86 -3.34 -10.78
CA MET A 214 11.92 -4.46 -10.67
C MET A 214 12.60 -5.80 -10.44
N ALA A 215 13.77 -6.02 -11.05
CA ALA A 215 14.55 -7.22 -10.83
C ALA A 215 15.10 -7.29 -9.40
N GLU A 216 15.56 -6.16 -8.85
CA GLU A 216 15.98 -6.03 -7.46
C GLU A 216 14.80 -6.24 -6.50
N LEU A 217 13.63 -5.68 -6.82
CA LEU A 217 12.39 -5.92 -6.06
C LEU A 217 12.06 -7.41 -5.99
N ALA A 218 12.13 -8.11 -7.13
CA ALA A 218 11.88 -9.56 -7.18
C ALA A 218 12.85 -10.33 -6.29
N ALA A 219 14.15 -10.00 -6.33
CA ALA A 219 15.16 -10.64 -5.52
C ALA A 219 14.96 -10.36 -4.01
N ILE A 220 14.71 -9.11 -3.63
CA ILE A 220 14.48 -8.71 -2.23
C ILE A 220 13.21 -9.39 -1.69
N THR A 221 12.11 -9.36 -2.44
CA THR A 221 10.84 -9.96 -1.98
C THR A 221 10.93 -11.48 -1.88
N LYS A 222 11.72 -12.14 -2.76
CA LYS A 222 12.07 -13.55 -2.62
C LYS A 222 12.82 -13.84 -1.32
N ASP A 223 13.88 -13.06 -1.04
CA ASP A 223 14.70 -13.25 0.17
C ASP A 223 13.88 -13.02 1.46
N LEU A 224 12.89 -12.13 1.42
CA LEU A 224 11.92 -11.92 2.49
C LEU A 224 10.79 -12.96 2.54
N ASN A 225 10.84 -13.97 1.67
CA ASN A 225 9.86 -15.04 1.53
C ASN A 225 8.43 -14.55 1.27
N PHE A 226 8.28 -13.50 0.44
CA PHE A 226 6.98 -13.05 -0.02
C PHE A 226 6.58 -13.74 -1.32
N HIS A 227 5.36 -14.31 -1.32
CA HIS A 227 4.66 -14.65 -2.55
C HIS A 227 3.71 -13.49 -2.89
N LEU A 228 4.06 -12.72 -3.93
CA LEU A 228 3.38 -11.47 -4.22
C LEU A 228 1.98 -11.73 -4.79
N GLU A 229 0.96 -11.11 -4.19
CA GLU A 229 -0.44 -11.25 -4.60
C GLU A 229 -1.07 -9.89 -4.95
N GLN A 230 -0.62 -8.83 -4.30
CA GLN A 230 -1.17 -7.49 -4.45
C GLN A 230 -0.19 -6.63 -5.24
N VAL A 231 -0.23 -6.79 -6.56
CA VAL A 231 0.65 -6.09 -7.51
C VAL A 231 -0.17 -5.44 -8.61
N GLN A 232 0.29 -4.26 -9.05
CA GLN A 232 -0.35 -3.55 -10.15
C GLN A 232 0.67 -2.74 -10.95
N ASP A 233 0.37 -2.51 -12.23
CA ASP A 233 1.10 -1.53 -13.02
C ASP A 233 0.60 -0.12 -12.69
N PHE A 234 1.51 0.85 -12.69
CA PHE A 234 1.11 2.24 -12.56
C PHE A 234 0.08 2.61 -13.63
N THR A 235 -1.03 3.14 -13.16
CA THR A 235 -2.09 3.67 -14.02
C THR A 235 -2.16 5.17 -13.81
N PRO A 236 -1.89 5.98 -14.85
CA PRO A 236 -2.01 7.44 -14.74
C PRO A 236 -3.41 7.83 -14.27
N THR A 237 -3.46 8.57 -13.17
CA THR A 237 -4.70 9.04 -12.55
C THR A 237 -4.71 10.57 -12.59
N PRO A 238 -5.73 11.23 -13.15
CA PRO A 238 -5.80 12.69 -13.22
C PRO A 238 -5.54 13.35 -11.87
N MET A 239 -4.95 14.56 -11.88
CA MET A 239 -4.59 15.38 -10.72
C MET A 239 -3.46 14.80 -9.85
N THR A 240 -2.68 13.83 -10.33
CA THR A 240 -1.54 13.31 -9.61
C THR A 240 -0.21 13.75 -10.25
N ILE A 241 0.77 14.03 -9.42
CA ILE A 241 2.13 14.40 -9.85
C ILE A 241 2.77 13.29 -10.69
N SER A 242 2.53 12.03 -10.33
CA SER A 242 3.05 10.90 -11.10
C SER A 242 2.46 10.83 -12.51
N THR A 243 1.21 11.26 -12.69
CA THR A 243 0.62 11.33 -14.03
C THR A 243 1.26 12.42 -14.88
N GLU A 244 1.53 13.58 -14.28
CA GLU A 244 2.24 14.65 -14.97
C GLU A 244 3.66 14.19 -15.35
N ALA A 245 4.40 13.61 -14.42
CA ALA A 245 5.72 13.04 -14.70
C ALA A 245 5.69 11.96 -15.80
N PHE A 246 4.66 11.10 -15.79
CA PHE A 246 4.47 10.06 -16.79
C PHE A 246 4.33 10.61 -18.21
N TYR A 247 3.51 11.64 -18.39
CA TYR A 247 3.25 12.19 -19.75
C TYR A 247 4.32 13.18 -20.21
N THR A 248 4.93 13.92 -19.29
CA THR A 248 5.95 14.93 -19.66
C THR A 248 7.35 14.36 -19.76
N GLY A 249 7.65 13.25 -19.07
CA GLY A 249 9.00 12.72 -18.96
C GLY A 249 9.91 13.53 -18.01
N PHE A 250 9.32 14.44 -17.20
CA PHE A 250 10.04 15.28 -16.27
C PHE A 250 9.41 15.27 -14.88
N HIS A 251 10.24 15.40 -13.85
CA HIS A 251 9.75 15.64 -12.49
C HIS A 251 9.15 17.05 -12.38
N PRO A 252 7.84 17.20 -12.04
CA PRO A 252 7.14 18.49 -12.17
C PRO A 252 7.72 19.65 -11.36
N TYR A 253 8.45 19.37 -10.28
CA TYR A 253 9.06 20.42 -9.44
C TYR A 253 10.54 20.67 -9.73
N THR A 254 11.30 19.64 -10.08
CA THR A 254 12.75 19.74 -10.27
C THR A 254 13.15 19.84 -11.74
N LEU A 255 12.22 19.56 -12.64
CA LEU A 255 12.41 19.48 -14.10
C LEU A 255 13.52 18.50 -14.54
N GLN A 256 13.90 17.58 -13.66
CA GLN A 256 14.81 16.50 -13.99
C GLN A 256 14.09 15.46 -14.86
N PRO A 257 14.76 14.93 -15.91
CA PRO A 257 14.20 13.86 -16.73
C PRO A 257 13.84 12.63 -15.90
N ILE A 258 12.70 12.04 -16.18
CA ILE A 258 12.20 10.81 -15.54
C ILE A 258 11.82 9.80 -16.62
N VAL A 259 12.38 8.59 -16.52
CA VAL A 259 12.00 7.47 -17.37
C VAL A 259 10.63 6.95 -16.94
N SER A 260 9.77 6.64 -17.92
CA SER A 260 8.46 6.03 -17.69
C SER A 260 8.18 4.94 -18.73
N ALA A 261 7.54 3.87 -18.33
CA ALA A 261 7.10 2.79 -19.21
C ALA A 261 5.75 3.16 -19.85
N HIS A 262 5.75 3.58 -21.11
CA HIS A 262 4.56 4.07 -21.82
C HIS A 262 3.83 2.95 -22.54
N THR A 263 4.55 2.04 -23.17
CA THR A 263 3.99 0.97 -24.00
C THR A 263 3.60 -0.27 -23.19
N PRO A 264 2.66 -1.09 -23.69
CA PRO A 264 2.34 -2.37 -23.06
C PRO A 264 3.55 -3.30 -22.90
N ASP A 265 4.46 -3.28 -23.88
CA ASP A 265 5.67 -4.13 -23.84
C ASP A 265 6.66 -3.67 -22.77
N GLU A 266 6.86 -2.35 -22.60
CA GLU A 266 7.68 -1.80 -21.51
C GLU A 266 7.08 -2.12 -20.13
N LYS A 267 5.76 -2.02 -19.99
CA LYS A 267 5.07 -2.41 -18.75
C LYS A 267 5.20 -3.90 -18.48
N LEU A 268 5.03 -4.74 -19.49
CA LEU A 268 5.21 -6.19 -19.36
C LEU A 268 6.66 -6.54 -19.00
N ALA A 269 7.66 -5.84 -19.57
CA ALA A 269 9.06 -6.02 -19.25
C ALA A 269 9.38 -5.80 -17.77
N GLN A 270 8.64 -4.90 -17.11
CA GLN A 270 8.74 -4.67 -15.67
C GLN A 270 7.87 -5.64 -14.88
N ARG A 271 6.62 -5.81 -15.26
CA ARG A 271 5.64 -6.61 -14.51
C ARG A 271 6.02 -8.07 -14.36
N LYS A 272 6.71 -8.67 -15.34
CA LYS A 272 7.13 -10.10 -15.31
C LYS A 272 7.95 -10.44 -14.05
N TYR A 273 8.66 -9.48 -13.46
CA TYR A 273 9.47 -9.71 -12.26
C TYR A 273 8.64 -9.96 -11.00
N PHE A 274 7.41 -9.51 -10.92
CA PHE A 274 6.50 -9.91 -9.84
C PHE A 274 6.23 -11.42 -9.83
N PHE A 275 6.27 -12.04 -11.02
CA PHE A 275 5.96 -13.44 -11.25
C PHE A 275 7.20 -14.24 -11.70
N TRP A 276 8.38 -13.84 -11.20
CA TRP A 276 9.67 -14.46 -11.56
C TRP A 276 9.69 -15.98 -11.38
N TYR A 277 8.87 -16.54 -10.49
CA TYR A 277 8.73 -17.97 -10.21
C TYR A 277 7.90 -18.71 -11.27
N GLU A 278 7.12 -18.02 -12.09
CA GLU A 278 6.36 -18.64 -13.17
C GLU A 278 7.26 -19.00 -14.36
N LYS A 279 7.22 -20.29 -14.75
CA LYS A 279 8.09 -20.84 -15.80
C LYS A 279 8.05 -20.05 -17.12
N GLN A 280 6.89 -19.50 -17.47
CA GLN A 280 6.72 -18.73 -18.70
C GLN A 280 7.55 -17.45 -18.76
N TYR A 281 7.83 -16.80 -17.64
CA TYR A 281 8.60 -15.56 -17.59
C TYR A 281 10.10 -15.78 -17.39
N GLN A 282 10.52 -16.93 -16.87
CA GLN A 282 11.90 -17.19 -16.49
C GLN A 282 12.90 -17.02 -17.63
N PRO A 283 12.67 -17.56 -18.87
CA PRO A 283 13.63 -17.39 -19.97
C PRO A 283 13.81 -15.90 -20.36
N ASP A 284 12.73 -15.13 -20.33
CA ASP A 284 12.77 -13.69 -20.66
C ASP A 284 13.49 -12.89 -19.57
N ILE A 285 13.26 -13.23 -18.29
CA ILE A 285 13.97 -12.63 -17.15
C ILE A 285 15.46 -12.89 -17.25
N VAL A 286 15.89 -14.15 -17.48
CA VAL A 286 17.30 -14.48 -17.62
C VAL A 286 17.95 -13.75 -18.80
N ARG A 287 17.26 -13.67 -19.94
CA ARG A 287 17.74 -12.94 -21.12
C ARG A 287 17.90 -11.44 -20.84
N SER A 288 16.90 -10.82 -20.20
CA SER A 288 16.96 -9.41 -19.83
C SER A 288 18.11 -9.13 -18.85
N LEU A 289 18.23 -9.92 -17.79
CA LEU A 289 19.30 -9.77 -16.79
C LEU A 289 20.70 -10.01 -17.38
N THR A 290 20.84 -10.93 -18.32
CA THR A 290 22.09 -11.16 -19.04
C THR A 290 22.46 -9.94 -19.89
N ARG A 291 21.50 -9.34 -20.61
CA ARG A 291 21.70 -8.12 -21.39
C ARG A 291 22.08 -6.91 -20.52
N MET A 292 21.53 -6.84 -19.32
CA MET A 292 21.82 -5.78 -18.33
C MET A 292 23.08 -6.06 -17.49
N HIS A 293 23.80 -7.16 -17.77
CA HIS A 293 25.00 -7.60 -17.02
C HIS A 293 24.75 -7.85 -15.52
N ARG A 294 23.51 -8.19 -15.11
CA ARG A 294 23.11 -8.43 -13.73
C ARG A 294 23.08 -9.94 -13.41
N ARG A 295 24.24 -10.59 -13.54
CA ARG A 295 24.40 -12.00 -13.18
C ARG A 295 24.15 -12.29 -11.71
N ASP A 296 24.42 -11.32 -10.85
CA ASP A 296 24.11 -11.35 -9.42
C ASP A 296 22.63 -11.63 -9.17
N LEU A 297 21.74 -10.95 -9.88
CA LEU A 297 20.29 -11.14 -9.75
C LEU A 297 19.83 -12.48 -10.34
N ILE A 298 20.46 -12.95 -11.41
CA ILE A 298 20.16 -14.31 -11.94
C ILE A 298 20.43 -15.37 -10.87
N GLN A 299 21.59 -15.28 -10.19
CA GLN A 299 21.95 -16.23 -9.13
C GLN A 299 21.00 -16.14 -7.92
N ARG A 300 20.61 -14.93 -7.51
CA ARG A 300 19.66 -14.73 -6.41
C ARG A 300 18.27 -15.29 -6.75
N LEU A 301 17.76 -15.01 -7.94
CA LEU A 301 16.43 -15.50 -8.36
C LEU A 301 16.42 -17.00 -8.64
N PHE A 302 17.47 -17.54 -9.27
CA PHE A 302 17.56 -18.93 -9.73
C PHE A 302 18.80 -19.65 -9.16
N PRO A 303 18.91 -19.88 -7.84
CA PRO A 303 20.11 -20.45 -7.20
C PRO A 303 20.41 -21.90 -7.62
N HIS A 304 19.40 -22.63 -8.11
CA HIS A 304 19.55 -24.02 -8.57
C HIS A 304 19.84 -24.17 -10.07
N GLY A 305 20.22 -23.08 -10.71
CA GLY A 305 20.54 -23.00 -12.13
C GLY A 305 19.55 -22.13 -12.91
N ALA A 306 20.11 -21.35 -13.83
CA ALA A 306 19.29 -20.50 -14.69
C ALA A 306 18.44 -21.37 -15.63
N PRO A 307 17.15 -21.06 -15.81
CA PRO A 307 16.30 -21.75 -16.77
C PRO A 307 16.86 -21.65 -18.19
N SER A 308 16.70 -22.71 -19.00
CA SER A 308 17.12 -22.67 -20.39
C SER A 308 16.44 -21.52 -21.15
N THR A 309 17.23 -20.71 -21.81
CA THR A 309 16.74 -19.63 -22.68
C THR A 309 16.25 -20.12 -24.06
N ARG A 310 16.31 -21.42 -24.33
CA ARG A 310 15.75 -21.99 -25.55
C ARG A 310 14.24 -21.90 -25.51
N VAL A 311 13.69 -21.01 -26.31
CA VAL A 311 12.25 -20.88 -26.54
C VAL A 311 11.83 -22.10 -27.39
N THR A 312 11.14 -23.07 -26.79
CA THR A 312 10.23 -23.90 -27.58
C THR A 312 9.07 -22.98 -27.97
N ALA A 313 9.04 -22.59 -29.26
CA ALA A 313 7.98 -21.78 -29.81
C ALA A 313 6.67 -22.57 -29.72
N THR A 314 5.92 -22.33 -28.64
CA THR A 314 4.50 -22.71 -28.60
C THR A 314 3.74 -21.58 -29.32
N PRO A 315 2.93 -21.87 -30.33
CA PRO A 315 2.11 -20.85 -30.99
C PRO A 315 1.20 -20.18 -29.95
N ARG A 316 1.23 -18.85 -29.92
CA ARG A 316 0.24 -18.08 -29.16
C ARG A 316 -1.13 -18.33 -29.76
N GLU A 317 -1.98 -19.10 -29.11
CA GLU A 317 -3.41 -19.05 -29.43
C GLU A 317 -3.93 -17.65 -29.11
N PRO A 318 -4.67 -17.02 -30.04
CA PRO A 318 -5.25 -15.69 -29.79
C PRO A 318 -6.37 -15.81 -28.77
N GLN A 319 -6.12 -15.39 -27.53
CA GLN A 319 -7.18 -15.17 -26.54
C GLN A 319 -8.02 -13.96 -26.94
N ASN A 320 -8.94 -14.16 -27.87
CA ASN A 320 -9.97 -13.16 -28.21
C ASN A 320 -11.27 -13.82 -28.63
N LYS A 321 -12.02 -14.41 -27.68
CA LYS A 321 -13.40 -14.86 -27.93
C LYS A 321 -14.34 -14.72 -26.74
N HIS A 322 -14.23 -13.69 -25.89
CA HIS A 322 -15.24 -13.52 -24.82
C HIS A 322 -15.79 -12.09 -24.61
N PHE A 323 -15.51 -11.14 -25.51
CA PHE A 323 -16.04 -9.76 -25.36
C PHE A 323 -17.00 -9.29 -26.46
N GLN A 324 -17.57 -10.19 -27.27
CA GLN A 324 -18.49 -9.78 -28.37
C GLN A 324 -19.91 -10.37 -28.29
N LYS A 325 -20.41 -10.82 -27.14
CA LYS A 325 -21.80 -11.34 -27.09
C LYS A 325 -22.83 -10.46 -26.38
N ASN A 326 -22.45 -9.27 -25.83
CA ASN A 326 -23.44 -8.43 -25.10
C ASN A 326 -23.77 -7.07 -25.75
N ARG A 327 -23.52 -6.87 -27.05
CA ARG A 327 -23.92 -5.63 -27.76
C ARG A 327 -25.11 -5.76 -28.72
N ARG A 328 -25.84 -6.87 -28.74
CA ARG A 328 -26.98 -7.04 -29.67
C ARG A 328 -28.38 -7.00 -29.06
N ASN A 329 -28.56 -6.76 -27.77
CA ASN A 329 -29.90 -6.77 -27.15
C ASN A 329 -30.36 -5.42 -26.54
N ILE A 330 -29.78 -4.29 -26.91
CA ILE A 330 -30.28 -2.96 -26.50
C ILE A 330 -30.65 -2.12 -27.77
N ARG A 331 -31.41 -2.72 -28.69
CA ARG A 331 -32.15 -1.97 -29.72
C ARG A 331 -33.37 -2.78 -30.11
N LYS A 332 -34.35 -2.88 -29.20
CA LYS A 332 -35.78 -3.12 -29.45
C LYS A 332 -36.49 -3.28 -28.11
N LYS A 333 -36.82 -2.14 -27.51
CA LYS A 333 -38.11 -1.87 -26.85
C LYS A 333 -38.13 -0.39 -26.53
#